data_547f231f3bc9ad78fdcae051e135e269
#
_entry.id   547f231f3bc9ad78fdcae051e135e269
#
_cell.length_a   1.000
_cell.length_b   1.000
_cell.length_c   1.000
_cell.angle_alpha   90.00
_cell.angle_beta   90.00
_cell.angle_gamma   90.00
#
_symmetry.space_group_name_H-M   'P 1'
#
loop_
_entity.id
_entity.type
_entity.pdbx_description
1 polymer ?
#
loop_
_entity_poly.entity_id
_entity_poly.type
_entity_poly.pdbx_seq_one_letter_code
_entity_poly.pdbx_strand_id
1 'polypeptide(L)'
;VYQAVKDKIDRSGAVKQKLFAYALSVGKKYNIDYLSHAKRPPLTLALEYKMMDKAVLSLVRKTMGLENPNIFPTAGAYVSPEVEEFVHSIGINMVVGYGLTESLATVTCDHTSEGYTIGSVGRPINSIELKIGENDEVLLKGPTITPGYYKRDAITAASFTEDGFFKTGDAGYIKNGELFLKERIKDLFKTSNGKYIAPQQIEALLLVDKFVEQVAVIADQRKFVSALIVPSYLQIEDWARNNGVKFESHED
;
A
#
# COMPACT_ATOMS: atom_id res chain seq x y z
N VAL A 1 10.05 -1.65 8.33
CA VAL A 1 10.38 -3.08 8.11
C VAL A 1 10.94 -3.30 6.72
N TYR A 2 10.24 -2.90 5.64
CA TYR A 2 10.70 -3.02 4.25
C TYR A 2 12.10 -2.41 4.05
N GLN A 3 12.30 -1.15 4.44
CA GLN A 3 13.59 -0.47 4.38
C GLN A 3 14.69 -1.23 5.16
N ALA A 4 14.39 -1.68 6.38
CA ALA A 4 15.36 -2.40 7.21
C ALA A 4 15.84 -3.71 6.56
N VAL A 5 14.97 -4.40 5.82
CA VAL A 5 15.36 -5.59 5.05
C VAL A 5 16.25 -5.20 3.87
N LYS A 6 15.87 -4.18 3.09
CA LYS A 6 16.67 -3.63 1.98
C LYS A 6 18.08 -3.24 2.46
N ASP A 7 18.17 -2.43 3.51
CA ASP A 7 19.45 -1.97 4.06
C ASP A 7 20.36 -3.13 4.49
N LYS A 8 19.76 -4.14 5.14
CA LYS A 8 20.51 -5.33 5.56
C LYS A 8 21.08 -6.12 4.37
N ILE A 9 20.33 -6.18 3.28
CA ILE A 9 20.75 -6.84 2.05
C ILE A 9 21.81 -6.00 1.33
N ASP A 10 21.61 -4.69 1.21
CA ASP A 10 22.56 -3.77 0.55
C ASP A 10 23.95 -3.77 1.23
N ARG A 11 23.98 -3.94 2.56
CA ARG A 11 25.22 -4.11 3.35
C ARG A 11 25.81 -5.51 3.25
N SER A 12 25.15 -6.45 2.61
CA SER A 12 25.66 -7.82 2.43
C SER A 12 26.55 -7.92 1.20
N GLY A 13 27.37 -8.98 1.12
CA GLY A 13 28.23 -9.21 -0.06
C GLY A 13 27.42 -9.50 -1.33
N ALA A 14 28.01 -9.16 -2.50
CA ALA A 14 27.36 -9.24 -3.81
C ALA A 14 26.70 -10.59 -4.14
N VAL A 15 27.23 -11.69 -3.63
CA VAL A 15 26.63 -13.03 -3.82
C VAL A 15 25.29 -13.12 -3.09
N LYS A 16 25.20 -12.62 -1.85
CA LYS A 16 23.96 -12.61 -1.08
C LYS A 16 22.90 -11.70 -1.71
N GLN A 17 23.32 -10.53 -2.20
CA GLN A 17 22.43 -9.60 -2.92
C GLN A 17 21.85 -10.26 -4.17
N LYS A 18 22.65 -10.91 -4.99
CA LYS A 18 22.20 -11.62 -6.20
C LYS A 18 21.25 -12.78 -5.84
N LEU A 19 21.58 -13.55 -4.81
CA LEU A 19 20.75 -14.67 -4.36
C LEU A 19 19.41 -14.17 -3.84
N PHE A 20 19.38 -13.08 -3.08
CA PHE A 20 18.17 -12.46 -2.59
C PHE A 20 17.29 -11.91 -3.72
N ALA A 21 17.89 -11.18 -4.69
CA ALA A 21 17.18 -10.67 -5.85
C ALA A 21 16.56 -11.81 -6.68
N TYR A 22 17.30 -12.90 -6.86
CA TYR A 22 16.78 -14.09 -7.52
C TYR A 22 15.62 -14.73 -6.75
N ALA A 23 15.77 -14.93 -5.45
CA ALA A 23 14.71 -15.47 -4.60
C ALA A 23 13.43 -14.62 -4.62
N LEU A 24 13.57 -13.28 -4.58
CA LEU A 24 12.43 -12.36 -4.75
C LEU A 24 11.77 -12.52 -6.12
N SER A 25 12.54 -12.64 -7.20
CA SER A 25 11.99 -12.82 -8.55
C SER A 25 11.18 -14.12 -8.69
N VAL A 26 11.67 -15.18 -8.07
CA VAL A 26 10.96 -16.48 -8.02
C VAL A 26 9.69 -16.35 -7.16
N GLY A 27 9.80 -15.69 -6.00
CA GLY A 27 8.66 -15.44 -5.12
C GLY A 27 7.59 -14.57 -5.78
N LYS A 28 7.98 -13.52 -6.50
CA LYS A 28 7.08 -12.68 -7.29
C LYS A 28 6.34 -13.52 -8.34
N LYS A 29 7.05 -14.29 -9.16
CA LYS A 29 6.42 -15.15 -10.16
C LYS A 29 5.42 -16.11 -9.50
N TYR A 30 5.81 -16.80 -8.44
CA TYR A 30 4.98 -17.79 -7.79
C TYR A 30 3.73 -17.16 -7.15
N ASN A 31 3.90 -16.15 -6.30
CA ASN A 31 2.81 -15.59 -5.50
C ASN A 31 1.99 -14.54 -6.29
N ILE A 32 2.62 -13.71 -7.13
CA ILE A 32 1.93 -12.62 -7.80
C ILE A 32 1.47 -13.01 -9.21
N ASP A 33 2.37 -13.60 -10.07
CA ASP A 33 1.96 -13.91 -11.44
C ASP A 33 1.00 -15.10 -11.51
N TYR A 34 0.99 -15.98 -10.50
CA TYR A 34 0.13 -17.17 -10.46
C TYR A 34 -0.92 -17.11 -9.34
N LEU A 35 -0.51 -17.10 -8.07
CA LEU A 35 -1.47 -17.25 -6.97
C LEU A 35 -2.44 -16.06 -6.85
N SER A 36 -1.96 -14.83 -7.03
CA SER A 36 -2.84 -13.66 -7.01
C SER A 36 -3.89 -13.67 -8.12
N HIS A 37 -3.67 -14.46 -9.17
CA HIS A 37 -4.63 -14.65 -10.26
C HIS A 37 -5.44 -15.94 -10.13
N ALA A 38 -5.41 -16.59 -8.96
CA ALA A 38 -6.02 -17.88 -8.69
C ALA A 38 -5.57 -18.98 -9.68
N LYS A 39 -4.34 -18.87 -10.22
CA LYS A 39 -3.75 -19.84 -11.17
C LYS A 39 -2.81 -20.80 -10.45
N ARG A 40 -2.76 -22.05 -10.90
CA ARG A 40 -1.78 -23.01 -10.40
C ARG A 40 -0.42 -22.79 -11.08
N PRO A 41 0.67 -22.57 -10.33
CA PRO A 41 2.00 -22.46 -10.91
C PRO A 41 2.48 -23.82 -11.48
N PRO A 42 3.35 -23.80 -12.51
CA PRO A 42 4.00 -25.01 -13.02
C PRO A 42 4.79 -25.72 -11.91
N LEU A 43 4.89 -27.05 -11.99
CA LEU A 43 5.62 -27.85 -10.99
C LEU A 43 7.08 -27.43 -10.84
N THR A 44 7.74 -27.05 -11.93
CA THR A 44 9.12 -26.55 -11.94
C THR A 44 9.24 -25.28 -11.10
N LEU A 45 8.35 -24.31 -11.31
CA LEU A 45 8.32 -23.07 -10.53
C LEU A 45 7.97 -23.33 -9.05
N ALA A 46 7.07 -24.28 -8.77
CA ALA A 46 6.71 -24.64 -7.40
C ALA A 46 7.90 -25.26 -6.64
N LEU A 47 8.70 -26.11 -7.30
CA LEU A 47 9.91 -26.68 -6.71
C LEU A 47 10.98 -25.61 -6.50
N GLU A 48 11.18 -24.74 -7.48
CA GLU A 48 12.11 -23.63 -7.42
C GLU A 48 11.75 -22.67 -6.26
N TYR A 49 10.48 -22.28 -6.16
CA TYR A 49 9.98 -21.47 -5.06
C TYR A 49 10.22 -22.15 -3.70
N LYS A 50 9.92 -23.42 -3.55
CA LYS A 50 10.16 -24.17 -2.31
C LYS A 50 11.63 -24.17 -1.89
N MET A 51 12.56 -24.27 -2.85
CA MET A 51 14.00 -24.18 -2.58
C MET A 51 14.39 -22.78 -2.15
N MET A 52 13.95 -21.75 -2.88
CA MET A 52 14.27 -20.36 -2.55
C MET A 52 13.60 -19.89 -1.24
N ASP A 53 12.41 -20.38 -0.99
CA ASP A 53 11.72 -20.11 0.28
C ASP A 53 12.52 -20.66 1.45
N LYS A 54 12.93 -21.92 1.42
CA LYS A 54 13.70 -22.53 2.49
C LYS A 54 15.09 -21.91 2.67
N ALA A 55 15.76 -21.53 1.58
CA ALA A 55 17.12 -21.02 1.61
C ALA A 55 17.22 -19.52 1.97
N VAL A 56 16.21 -18.73 1.57
CA VAL A 56 16.29 -17.26 1.63
C VAL A 56 15.03 -16.63 2.23
N LEU A 57 13.85 -16.84 1.63
CA LEU A 57 12.65 -16.05 1.97
C LEU A 57 12.17 -16.33 3.39
N SER A 58 12.22 -17.58 3.84
CA SER A 58 11.90 -17.95 5.24
C SER A 58 12.81 -17.24 6.25
N LEU A 59 14.10 -17.07 5.93
CA LEU A 59 15.03 -16.34 6.80
C LEU A 59 14.68 -14.85 6.87
N VAL A 60 14.24 -14.25 5.77
CA VAL A 60 13.75 -12.87 5.74
C VAL A 60 12.52 -12.74 6.64
N ARG A 61 11.51 -13.61 6.47
CA ARG A 61 10.31 -13.61 7.32
C ARG A 61 10.66 -13.79 8.80
N LYS A 62 11.60 -14.67 9.10
CA LYS A 62 12.08 -14.88 10.47
C LYS A 62 12.70 -13.62 11.08
N THR A 63 13.51 -12.88 10.32
CA THR A 63 14.10 -11.62 10.81
C THR A 63 13.06 -10.53 11.03
N MET A 64 11.89 -10.64 10.38
CA MET A 64 10.74 -9.75 10.57
C MET A 64 9.82 -10.19 11.71
N GLY A 65 10.06 -11.34 12.35
CA GLY A 65 9.16 -11.92 13.35
C GLY A 65 7.91 -12.57 12.74
N LEU A 66 7.91 -12.87 11.44
CA LEU A 66 6.77 -13.39 10.67
C LEU A 66 7.06 -14.81 10.16
N GLU A 67 7.43 -15.72 11.07
CA GLU A 67 7.83 -17.09 10.69
C GLU A 67 6.67 -17.91 10.09
N ASN A 68 5.45 -17.69 10.57
CA ASN A 68 4.26 -18.42 10.14
C ASN A 68 3.21 -17.45 9.57
N PRO A 69 3.39 -16.97 8.34
CA PRO A 69 2.49 -16.00 7.73
C PRO A 69 1.25 -16.71 7.19
N ASN A 70 0.19 -16.83 7.99
CA ASN A 70 -1.09 -17.35 7.48
C ASN A 70 -1.79 -16.28 6.66
N ILE A 71 -2.37 -15.30 7.32
CA ILE A 71 -3.03 -14.14 6.72
C ILE A 71 -2.54 -12.91 7.48
N PHE A 72 -2.14 -11.89 6.75
CA PHE A 72 -1.66 -10.62 7.31
C PHE A 72 -2.60 -9.50 6.86
N PRO A 73 -3.69 -9.23 7.62
CA PRO A 73 -4.64 -8.20 7.26
C PRO A 73 -4.04 -6.81 7.45
N THR A 74 -4.31 -5.93 6.50
CA THR A 74 -3.84 -4.55 6.51
C THR A 74 -4.94 -3.61 6.03
N ALA A 75 -5.19 -2.53 6.77
CA ALA A 75 -6.19 -1.53 6.45
C ALA A 75 -5.90 -0.21 7.17
N GLY A 76 -6.66 0.84 6.86
CA GLY A 76 -6.64 2.12 7.58
C GLY A 76 -5.60 3.13 7.09
N ALA A 77 -4.66 2.73 6.24
CA ALA A 77 -3.70 3.62 5.60
C ALA A 77 -3.39 3.14 4.18
N TYR A 78 -2.89 4.04 3.35
CA TYR A 78 -2.42 3.69 2.02
C TYR A 78 -1.20 2.77 2.08
N VAL A 79 -1.24 1.70 1.32
CA VAL A 79 -0.11 0.77 1.13
C VAL A 79 0.44 0.98 -0.27
N SER A 80 1.74 1.28 -0.38
CA SER A 80 2.33 1.40 -1.71
C SER A 80 2.38 0.04 -2.40
N PRO A 81 2.06 -0.02 -3.71
CA PRO A 81 2.14 -1.26 -4.49
C PRO A 81 3.52 -1.94 -4.43
N GLU A 82 4.60 -1.17 -4.28
CA GLU A 82 5.95 -1.70 -4.14
C GLU A 82 6.13 -2.49 -2.83
N VAL A 83 5.61 -1.96 -1.72
CA VAL A 83 5.65 -2.64 -0.42
C VAL A 83 4.78 -3.89 -0.44
N GLU A 84 3.58 -3.80 -1.01
CA GLU A 84 2.67 -4.92 -1.17
C GLU A 84 3.29 -6.02 -2.03
N GLU A 85 3.86 -5.67 -3.19
CA GLU A 85 4.58 -6.60 -4.07
C GLU A 85 5.73 -7.29 -3.34
N PHE A 86 6.52 -6.55 -2.57
CA PHE A 86 7.60 -7.12 -1.77
C PHE A 86 7.09 -8.12 -0.75
N VAL A 87 6.04 -7.76 0.01
CA VAL A 87 5.46 -8.60 1.07
C VAL A 87 4.94 -9.92 0.50
N HIS A 88 4.23 -9.86 -0.63
CA HIS A 88 3.79 -11.07 -1.34
C HIS A 88 4.97 -11.88 -1.89
N SER A 89 5.98 -11.20 -2.45
CA SER A 89 7.17 -11.89 -3.03
C SER A 89 7.96 -12.66 -1.99
N ILE A 90 8.00 -12.22 -0.74
CA ILE A 90 8.63 -12.99 0.35
C ILE A 90 7.73 -14.08 0.94
N GLY A 91 6.55 -14.31 0.36
CA GLY A 91 5.63 -15.38 0.76
C GLY A 91 4.74 -15.05 1.94
N ILE A 92 4.47 -13.77 2.23
CA ILE A 92 3.47 -13.35 3.21
C ILE A 92 2.17 -13.08 2.46
N ASN A 93 1.10 -13.73 2.90
CA ASN A 93 -0.24 -13.50 2.36
C ASN A 93 -0.85 -12.25 3.01
N MET A 94 -0.56 -11.10 2.43
CA MET A 94 -1.12 -9.82 2.85
C MET A 94 -2.53 -9.66 2.27
N VAL A 95 -3.49 -9.31 3.11
CA VAL A 95 -4.87 -9.04 2.71
C VAL A 95 -5.15 -7.57 2.93
N VAL A 96 -5.23 -6.82 1.85
CA VAL A 96 -5.55 -5.40 1.91
C VAL A 96 -7.06 -5.22 1.97
N GLY A 97 -7.52 -4.32 2.83
CA GLY A 97 -8.93 -4.00 2.97
C GLY A 97 -9.16 -2.50 3.18
N TYR A 98 -10.36 -2.06 2.85
CA TYR A 98 -10.82 -0.69 3.04
C TYR A 98 -12.11 -0.65 3.85
N GLY A 99 -12.21 0.38 4.66
CA GLY A 99 -13.41 0.69 5.44
C GLY A 99 -13.23 1.93 6.29
N LEU A 100 -14.30 2.33 6.94
CA LEU A 100 -14.40 3.54 7.76
C LEU A 100 -15.06 3.19 9.09
N THR A 101 -15.00 4.12 10.04
CA THR A 101 -15.78 4.04 11.27
C THR A 101 -17.28 3.97 10.98
N GLU A 102 -17.73 4.72 9.99
CA GLU A 102 -19.12 4.79 9.52
C GLU A 102 -19.61 3.49 8.86
N SER A 103 -18.72 2.56 8.55
CA SER A 103 -19.07 1.25 7.98
C SER A 103 -18.83 0.07 8.93
N LEU A 104 -18.59 0.32 10.21
CA LEU A 104 -18.23 -0.69 11.22
C LEU A 104 -16.97 -1.50 10.83
N ALA A 105 -16.01 -0.88 10.21
CA ALA A 105 -14.73 -1.38 9.71
C ALA A 105 -14.74 -1.71 8.21
N THR A 106 -14.46 -2.96 7.83
CA THR A 106 -14.14 -3.35 6.44
C THR A 106 -15.37 -3.44 5.55
N VAL A 107 -15.32 -2.81 4.38
CA VAL A 107 -16.34 -2.90 3.32
C VAL A 107 -15.82 -3.55 2.04
N THR A 108 -14.50 -3.52 1.83
CA THR A 108 -13.85 -4.30 0.77
C THR A 108 -12.64 -5.01 1.33
N CYS A 109 -12.29 -6.16 0.78
CA CYS A 109 -11.03 -6.84 1.08
C CYS A 109 -10.61 -7.74 -0.08
N ASP A 110 -9.32 -8.07 -0.12
CA ASP A 110 -8.79 -9.05 -1.05
C ASP A 110 -9.34 -10.44 -0.75
N HIS A 111 -9.73 -11.14 -1.81
CA HIS A 111 -10.16 -12.53 -1.76
C HIS A 111 -9.06 -13.43 -2.32
N THR A 112 -8.22 -13.94 -1.46
CA THR A 112 -7.06 -14.76 -1.89
C THR A 112 -7.43 -16.02 -2.67
N SER A 113 -8.63 -16.55 -2.46
CA SER A 113 -9.15 -17.71 -3.22
C SER A 113 -9.66 -17.34 -4.62
N GLU A 114 -10.07 -16.10 -4.84
CA GLU A 114 -10.64 -15.61 -6.11
C GLU A 114 -9.63 -14.78 -6.92
N GLY A 115 -8.47 -14.54 -6.33
CA GLY A 115 -7.45 -13.65 -6.85
C GLY A 115 -7.63 -12.21 -6.39
N TYR A 116 -6.54 -11.44 -6.51
CA TYR A 116 -6.48 -10.01 -6.15
C TYR A 116 -5.47 -9.31 -7.05
N THR A 117 -5.58 -8.00 -7.14
CA THR A 117 -4.65 -7.17 -7.92
C THR A 117 -3.86 -6.26 -6.98
N ILE A 118 -2.53 -6.28 -7.08
CA ILE A 118 -1.65 -5.37 -6.31
C ILE A 118 -2.10 -3.92 -6.49
N GLY A 119 -2.21 -3.19 -5.38
CA GLY A 119 -2.66 -1.81 -5.32
C GLY A 119 -4.19 -1.66 -5.24
N SER A 120 -4.96 -2.75 -5.29
CA SER A 120 -6.39 -2.73 -4.99
C SER A 120 -6.62 -2.81 -3.47
N VAL A 121 -7.78 -2.38 -3.02
CA VAL A 121 -8.27 -2.63 -1.65
C VAL A 121 -9.34 -3.71 -1.63
N GLY A 122 -9.35 -4.54 -2.67
CA GLY A 122 -10.19 -5.71 -2.80
C GLY A 122 -11.61 -5.45 -3.32
N ARG A 123 -12.42 -6.48 -3.20
CA ARG A 123 -13.82 -6.51 -3.65
C ARG A 123 -14.76 -6.21 -2.48
N PRO A 124 -15.96 -5.66 -2.77
CA PRO A 124 -16.98 -5.50 -1.75
C PRO A 124 -17.26 -6.81 -1.02
N ILE A 125 -17.33 -6.75 0.30
CA ILE A 125 -17.80 -7.91 1.09
C ILE A 125 -19.29 -8.15 0.85
N ASN A 126 -19.75 -9.35 1.18
CA ASN A 126 -21.16 -9.71 1.03
C ASN A 126 -22.06 -8.69 1.73
N SER A 127 -23.17 -8.32 1.09
CA SER A 127 -24.17 -7.35 1.56
C SER A 127 -23.76 -5.87 1.47
N ILE A 128 -22.60 -5.53 0.92
CA ILE A 128 -22.21 -4.14 0.63
C ILE A 128 -22.38 -3.87 -0.87
N GLU A 129 -23.19 -2.85 -1.15
CA GLU A 129 -23.27 -2.24 -2.47
C GLU A 129 -22.27 -1.10 -2.54
N LEU A 130 -21.43 -1.10 -3.58
CA LEU A 130 -20.41 -0.10 -3.83
C LEU A 130 -20.56 0.44 -5.25
N LYS A 131 -20.58 1.75 -5.38
CA LYS A 131 -20.54 2.44 -6.68
C LYS A 131 -19.65 3.67 -6.62
N ILE A 132 -19.26 4.16 -7.80
CA ILE A 132 -18.53 5.41 -7.94
C ILE A 132 -19.52 6.50 -8.33
N GLY A 133 -19.53 7.59 -7.58
CA GLY A 133 -20.35 8.77 -7.78
C GLY A 133 -19.62 9.89 -8.51
N GLU A 134 -20.11 11.12 -8.34
CA GLU A 134 -19.49 12.32 -8.88
C GLU A 134 -18.10 12.55 -8.24
N ASN A 135 -17.19 13.15 -8.97
CA ASN A 135 -15.81 13.40 -8.57
C ASN A 135 -15.04 12.12 -8.16
N ASP A 136 -15.40 10.99 -8.76
CA ASP A 136 -14.85 9.67 -8.44
C ASP A 136 -15.11 9.23 -6.98
N GLU A 137 -16.10 9.81 -6.27
CA GLU A 137 -16.40 9.48 -4.89
C GLU A 137 -16.88 8.04 -4.73
N VAL A 138 -16.30 7.33 -3.79
CA VAL A 138 -16.73 5.99 -3.39
C VAL A 138 -18.02 6.12 -2.58
N LEU A 139 -19.08 5.46 -3.02
CA LEU A 139 -20.40 5.46 -2.39
C LEU A 139 -20.73 4.05 -1.91
N LEU A 140 -21.20 3.94 -0.66
CA LEU A 140 -21.45 2.68 0.02
C LEU A 140 -22.90 2.56 0.50
N LYS A 141 -23.48 1.36 0.38
CA LYS A 141 -24.77 1.03 0.95
C LYS A 141 -24.77 -0.40 1.48
N GLY A 142 -25.34 -0.61 2.64
CA GLY A 142 -25.43 -1.93 3.24
C GLY A 142 -25.72 -1.89 4.72
N PRO A 143 -25.92 -3.06 5.35
CA PRO A 143 -26.35 -3.17 6.74
C PRO A 143 -25.31 -2.69 7.77
N THR A 144 -24.04 -2.62 7.40
CA THR A 144 -22.96 -2.16 8.28
C THR A 144 -22.74 -0.65 8.21
N ILE A 145 -23.41 0.04 7.28
CA ILE A 145 -23.29 1.50 7.16
C ILE A 145 -24.08 2.18 8.28
N THR A 146 -23.46 3.18 8.91
CA THR A 146 -24.07 3.97 9.96
C THR A 146 -25.43 4.53 9.52
N PRO A 147 -26.43 4.59 10.40
CA PRO A 147 -27.67 5.31 10.09
C PRO A 147 -27.52 6.83 10.15
N GLY A 148 -26.39 7.32 10.68
CA GLY A 148 -26.10 8.75 10.77
C GLY A 148 -25.28 9.14 12.02
N TYR A 149 -25.13 10.43 12.21
CA TYR A 149 -24.37 11.02 13.31
C TYR A 149 -25.31 11.49 14.44
N TYR A 150 -25.01 11.07 15.66
CA TYR A 150 -25.84 11.37 16.83
C TYR A 150 -26.07 12.88 17.02
N LYS A 151 -27.34 13.30 17.07
CA LYS A 151 -27.77 14.70 17.19
C LYS A 151 -27.20 15.64 16.11
N ARG A 152 -26.97 15.12 14.89
CA ARG A 152 -26.40 15.88 13.76
C ARG A 152 -27.22 15.63 12.47
N ASP A 153 -28.52 15.89 12.52
CA ASP A 153 -29.47 15.56 11.43
C ASP A 153 -29.08 16.19 10.09
N ALA A 154 -28.66 17.45 10.09
CA ALA A 154 -28.23 18.15 8.88
C ALA A 154 -26.98 17.50 8.25
N ILE A 155 -25.99 17.12 9.08
CA ILE A 155 -24.78 16.44 8.61
C ILE A 155 -25.14 15.05 8.12
N THR A 156 -25.99 14.33 8.84
CA THR A 156 -26.49 13.01 8.43
C THR A 156 -27.16 13.09 7.06
N ALA A 157 -28.09 14.00 6.87
CA ALA A 157 -28.77 14.17 5.59
C ALA A 157 -27.81 14.51 4.44
N ALA A 158 -26.79 15.35 4.69
CA ALA A 158 -25.78 15.71 3.71
C ALA A 158 -24.82 14.54 3.35
N SER A 159 -24.68 13.56 4.26
CA SER A 159 -23.78 12.43 4.10
C SER A 159 -24.34 11.28 3.26
N PHE A 160 -25.59 11.37 2.86
CA PHE A 160 -26.22 10.37 2.00
C PHE A 160 -26.67 10.96 0.67
N THR A 161 -26.69 10.13 -0.34
CA THR A 161 -27.32 10.45 -1.63
C THR A 161 -28.85 10.24 -1.53
N GLU A 162 -29.63 10.76 -2.48
CA GLU A 162 -31.10 10.59 -2.53
C GLU A 162 -31.52 9.11 -2.60
N ASP A 163 -30.70 8.25 -3.24
CA ASP A 163 -30.91 6.81 -3.33
C ASP A 163 -30.31 6.01 -2.16
N GLY A 164 -29.86 6.72 -1.11
CA GLY A 164 -29.48 6.14 0.19
C GLY A 164 -28.08 5.56 0.25
N PHE A 165 -27.16 5.97 -0.61
CA PHE A 165 -25.74 5.62 -0.47
C PHE A 165 -25.02 6.62 0.42
N PHE A 166 -24.18 6.12 1.30
CA PHE A 166 -23.29 6.92 2.13
C PHE A 166 -22.14 7.46 1.30
N LYS A 167 -21.86 8.75 1.43
CA LYS A 167 -20.75 9.47 0.80
C LYS A 167 -19.52 9.33 1.67
N THR A 168 -18.50 8.59 1.21
CA THR A 168 -17.32 8.32 2.03
C THR A 168 -16.34 9.49 2.12
N GLY A 169 -16.37 10.38 1.13
CA GLY A 169 -15.36 11.42 0.96
C GLY A 169 -14.03 10.88 0.42
N ASP A 170 -13.95 9.61 0.07
CA ASP A 170 -12.77 8.99 -0.53
C ASP A 170 -13.00 8.85 -2.04
N ALA A 171 -12.00 9.21 -2.86
CA ALA A 171 -12.04 9.03 -4.30
C ALA A 171 -11.43 7.69 -4.69
N GLY A 172 -12.01 7.05 -5.71
CA GLY A 172 -11.53 5.76 -6.20
C GLY A 172 -12.13 5.39 -7.55
N TYR A 173 -11.81 4.18 -8.01
CA TYR A 173 -12.40 3.60 -9.22
C TYR A 173 -12.51 2.08 -9.07
N ILE A 174 -13.41 1.48 -9.84
CA ILE A 174 -13.58 0.03 -9.88
C ILE A 174 -12.95 -0.50 -11.17
N LYS A 175 -12.13 -1.55 -11.03
CA LYS A 175 -11.56 -2.28 -12.15
C LYS A 175 -11.65 -3.77 -11.86
N ASN A 176 -12.24 -4.55 -12.78
CA ASN A 176 -12.45 -6.00 -12.62
C ASN A 176 -13.19 -6.40 -11.33
N GLY A 177 -14.07 -5.51 -10.82
CA GLY A 177 -14.80 -5.74 -9.57
C GLY A 177 -14.02 -5.40 -8.31
N GLU A 178 -12.78 -4.94 -8.41
CA GLU A 178 -11.93 -4.53 -7.30
C GLU A 178 -11.90 -3.00 -7.18
N LEU A 179 -11.89 -2.49 -5.96
CA LEU A 179 -11.79 -1.06 -5.66
C LEU A 179 -10.32 -0.64 -5.60
N PHE A 180 -10.01 0.45 -6.27
CA PHE A 180 -8.73 1.16 -6.17
C PHE A 180 -8.99 2.55 -5.60
N LEU A 181 -8.37 2.85 -4.47
CA LEU A 181 -8.46 4.17 -3.86
C LEU A 181 -7.45 5.13 -4.49
N LYS A 182 -7.86 6.38 -4.60
CA LYS A 182 -6.99 7.47 -5.03
C LYS A 182 -6.52 8.28 -3.83
N GLU A 183 -7.43 9.05 -3.24
CA GLU A 183 -7.16 9.97 -2.14
C GLU A 183 -8.49 10.40 -1.52
N ARG A 184 -8.47 11.00 -0.34
CA ARG A 184 -9.63 11.73 0.19
C ARG A 184 -9.92 12.96 -0.65
N ILE A 185 -11.19 13.16 -1.01
CA ILE A 185 -11.60 14.27 -1.87
C ILE A 185 -11.20 15.63 -1.29
N LYS A 186 -11.37 15.80 0.03
CA LYS A 186 -10.99 17.03 0.74
C LYS A 186 -9.48 17.21 0.92
N ASP A 187 -8.71 16.13 0.81
CA ASP A 187 -7.25 16.14 0.96
C ASP A 187 -6.54 16.27 -0.40
N LEU A 188 -7.31 16.23 -1.49
CA LEU A 188 -6.79 16.53 -2.83
C LEU A 188 -6.40 18.02 -2.92
N PHE A 189 -5.15 18.27 -3.22
CA PHE A 189 -4.69 19.62 -3.51
C PHE A 189 -5.07 20.03 -4.92
N LYS A 190 -5.65 21.22 -5.06
CA LYS A 190 -5.93 21.81 -6.36
C LYS A 190 -4.85 22.82 -6.69
N THR A 191 -4.02 22.52 -7.67
CA THR A 191 -3.02 23.47 -8.17
C THR A 191 -3.68 24.71 -8.78
N SER A 192 -2.95 25.83 -8.89
CA SER A 192 -3.44 27.04 -9.55
C SER A 192 -3.83 26.81 -11.02
N ASN A 193 -3.33 25.74 -11.65
CA ASN A 193 -3.70 25.34 -13.02
C ASN A 193 -4.92 24.38 -13.06
N GLY A 194 -5.58 24.16 -11.91
CA GLY A 194 -6.78 23.34 -11.81
C GLY A 194 -6.54 21.83 -11.76
N LYS A 195 -5.30 21.35 -11.72
CA LYS A 195 -5.00 19.91 -11.58
C LYS A 195 -5.16 19.48 -10.13
N TYR A 196 -5.79 18.32 -9.93
CA TYR A 196 -5.85 17.67 -8.62
C TYR A 196 -4.60 16.82 -8.39
N ILE A 197 -4.03 16.94 -7.20
CA ILE A 197 -2.83 16.23 -6.73
C ILE A 197 -3.23 15.42 -5.51
N ALA A 198 -2.87 14.13 -5.51
CA ALA A 198 -3.03 13.22 -4.38
C ALA A 198 -1.72 13.21 -3.55
N PRO A 199 -1.61 13.98 -2.46
CA PRO A 199 -0.37 14.14 -1.71
C PRO A 199 0.11 12.82 -1.12
N GLN A 200 -0.76 12.01 -0.51
CA GLN A 200 -0.37 10.77 0.17
C GLN A 200 0.26 9.75 -0.79
N GLN A 201 -0.19 9.68 -2.05
CA GLN A 201 0.41 8.78 -3.03
C GLN A 201 1.85 9.20 -3.37
N ILE A 202 2.10 10.50 -3.51
CA ILE A 202 3.45 11.03 -3.78
C ILE A 202 4.33 10.82 -2.56
N GLU A 203 3.82 11.12 -1.36
CA GLU A 203 4.52 10.92 -0.10
C GLU A 203 4.90 9.46 0.11
N ALA A 204 3.98 8.52 -0.15
CA ALA A 204 4.24 7.10 -0.04
C ALA A 204 5.33 6.62 -1.00
N LEU A 205 5.39 7.16 -2.22
CA LEU A 205 6.44 6.85 -3.18
C LEU A 205 7.81 7.38 -2.74
N LEU A 206 7.86 8.59 -2.17
CA LEU A 206 9.09 9.18 -1.67
C LEU A 206 9.59 8.47 -0.40
N LEU A 207 8.69 8.04 0.48
CA LEU A 207 9.02 7.29 1.70
C LEU A 207 9.60 5.89 1.44
N VAL A 208 9.53 5.39 0.21
CA VAL A 208 10.23 4.14 -0.18
C VAL A 208 11.74 4.33 -0.25
N ASP A 209 12.23 5.57 -0.44
CA ASP A 209 13.65 5.86 -0.44
C ASP A 209 14.23 5.87 0.99
N LYS A 210 15.35 5.16 1.18
CA LYS A 210 16.00 5.03 2.50
C LYS A 210 16.53 6.33 3.08
N PHE A 211 16.79 7.32 2.24
CA PHE A 211 17.28 8.64 2.67
C PHE A 211 16.16 9.58 3.11
N VAL A 212 14.91 9.18 2.95
CA VAL A 212 13.73 9.95 3.35
C VAL A 212 13.15 9.37 4.64
N GLU A 213 13.14 10.15 5.72
CA GLU A 213 12.53 9.76 7.00
C GLU A 213 11.08 10.22 7.09
N GLN A 214 10.81 11.47 6.68
CA GLN A 214 9.48 12.03 6.60
C GLN A 214 9.37 12.91 5.36
N VAL A 215 8.16 13.04 4.84
CA VAL A 215 7.86 13.89 3.70
C VAL A 215 6.46 14.51 3.85
N ALA A 216 6.33 15.76 3.42
CA ALA A 216 5.05 16.43 3.30
C ALA A 216 4.98 17.12 1.94
N VAL A 217 4.01 16.76 1.13
CA VAL A 217 3.76 17.35 -0.20
C VAL A 217 3.03 18.68 -0.04
N ILE A 218 3.47 19.69 -0.78
CA ILE A 218 2.89 21.04 -0.81
C ILE A 218 2.52 21.36 -2.26
N ALA A 219 1.23 21.44 -2.55
CA ALA A 219 0.73 21.70 -3.90
C ALA A 219 -0.50 22.61 -3.95
N ASP A 220 -1.22 22.77 -2.82
CA ASP A 220 -2.49 23.52 -2.81
C ASP A 220 -2.27 24.98 -3.24
N GLN A 221 -3.06 25.42 -4.23
CA GLN A 221 -2.99 26.74 -4.86
C GLN A 221 -1.60 27.12 -5.44
N ARG A 222 -0.67 26.16 -5.53
CA ARG A 222 0.67 26.38 -6.09
C ARG A 222 0.69 26.10 -7.60
N LYS A 223 1.62 26.73 -8.31
CA LYS A 223 1.85 26.48 -9.74
C LYS A 223 2.55 25.15 -10.00
N PHE A 224 3.25 24.63 -9.00
CA PHE A 224 4.02 23.38 -9.06
C PHE A 224 3.89 22.62 -7.74
N VAL A 225 4.12 21.34 -7.79
CA VAL A 225 4.20 20.45 -6.64
C VAL A 225 5.62 20.53 -6.06
N SER A 226 5.72 20.68 -4.74
CA SER A 226 6.97 20.63 -3.99
C SER A 226 6.80 19.72 -2.78
N ALA A 227 7.89 19.36 -2.12
CA ALA A 227 7.86 18.57 -0.90
C ALA A 227 8.84 19.12 0.12
N LEU A 228 8.46 19.08 1.39
CA LEU A 228 9.36 19.17 2.52
C LEU A 228 9.81 17.76 2.87
N ILE A 229 11.11 17.55 2.94
CA ILE A 229 11.69 16.24 3.23
C ILE A 229 12.52 16.34 4.50
N VAL A 230 12.26 15.44 5.45
CA VAL A 230 13.16 15.20 6.58
C VAL A 230 14.09 14.07 6.16
N PRO A 231 15.40 14.32 6.04
CA PRO A 231 16.33 13.29 5.64
C PRO A 231 16.58 12.28 6.77
N SER A 232 16.81 11.03 6.42
CA SER A 232 17.27 10.01 7.35
C SER A 232 18.78 10.17 7.57
N TYR A 233 19.17 10.98 8.53
CA TYR A 233 20.58 11.30 8.81
C TYR A 233 21.42 10.05 9.03
N LEU A 234 20.91 9.05 9.76
CA LEU A 234 21.62 7.80 9.97
C LEU A 234 21.96 7.08 8.67
N GLN A 235 21.05 7.06 7.71
CA GLN A 235 21.29 6.42 6.40
C GLN A 235 22.25 7.23 5.54
N ILE A 236 22.18 8.56 5.61
CA ILE A 236 23.07 9.46 4.89
C ILE A 236 24.50 9.33 5.44
N GLU A 237 24.66 9.35 6.76
CA GLU A 237 25.98 9.16 7.41
C GLU A 237 26.60 7.81 7.08
N ASP A 238 25.82 6.73 7.16
CA ASP A 238 26.28 5.40 6.79
C ASP A 238 26.71 5.33 5.31
N TRP A 239 25.93 5.96 4.44
CA TRP A 239 26.28 6.04 3.03
C TRP A 239 27.58 6.85 2.81
N ALA A 240 27.71 8.02 3.45
CA ALA A 240 28.89 8.88 3.36
C ALA A 240 30.15 8.14 3.82
N ARG A 241 30.10 7.47 4.97
CA ARG A 241 31.22 6.65 5.48
C ARG A 241 31.63 5.56 4.50
N ASN A 242 30.64 4.86 3.92
CA ASN A 242 30.90 3.77 2.96
C ASN A 242 31.45 4.26 1.61
N ASN A 243 31.22 5.51 1.25
CA ASN A 243 31.69 6.13 0.01
C ASN A 243 32.87 7.08 0.22
N GLY A 244 33.43 7.16 1.44
CA GLY A 244 34.60 7.98 1.74
C GLY A 244 34.32 9.49 1.73
N VAL A 245 33.06 9.89 1.85
CA VAL A 245 32.64 11.30 1.98
C VAL A 245 32.89 11.72 3.43
N LYS A 246 33.67 12.78 3.61
CA LYS A 246 33.91 13.37 4.93
C LYS A 246 32.85 14.42 5.21
N PHE A 247 32.31 14.40 6.40
CA PHE A 247 31.39 15.41 6.92
C PHE A 247 31.68 15.65 8.41
N GLU A 248 31.48 16.85 8.90
CA GLU A 248 31.72 17.24 10.29
C GLU A 248 30.41 17.46 11.04
N SER A 249 29.36 17.86 10.33
CA SER A 249 28.04 18.12 10.87
C SER A 249 26.92 17.71 9.90
N HIS A 250 25.66 17.78 10.34
CA HIS A 250 24.50 17.56 9.47
C HIS A 250 24.23 18.72 8.51
N GLU A 251 24.96 19.82 8.65
CA GLU A 251 24.85 21.01 7.79
C GLU A 251 25.81 20.94 6.58
N ASP A 252 26.78 20.01 6.61
CA ASP A 252 27.70 19.75 5.51
C ASP A 252 27.04 18.93 4.38
#